data_d8a42038159194a4a33ce5da5364f0c1
#
_entry.id   d8a42038159194a4a33ce5da5364f0c1
#
_cell.length_a   1.000
_cell.length_b   1.000
_cell.length_c   1.000
_cell.angle_alpha   90.00
_cell.angle_beta   90.00
_cell.angle_gamma   90.00
#
_symmetry.space_group_name_H-M   'P 1'
#
loop_
_entity.id
_entity.type
_entity.pdbx_description
1 polymer ?
#
loop_
_entity_poly.entity_id
_entity_poly.type
_entity_poly.pdbx_seq_one_letter_code
_entity_poly.pdbx_strand_id
1 'polypeptide(L)'
;MKNTDSYTLAAYTRNSSPAYSTYLGESVHFALSCNNGKSFSPLFMNYGQLFAKCHFSDENGIISAGVRDIAIDFTGSEYIISAKEVIRHQIKNGIFMTSFETEETGKYVRWVTRDFVTFTEPELCESRLLSGVEAIESAVKTVCSELDIRDGDCVSISIPADIAERLVIEDMEVKCKEVCLPGSVVAKCASDVEGIAAKIIYTDGTSHTKRVEWDLSGVDFSCPGRYTAGGRIRRRHFPFPVEKRAWGDPIITCYHGKYYFIGTDDWGGNKMFEAREADTPEALFAEDVKRSKILEYTEGKYESTFWAPEFHIAAGRMCLFCTLGKGGFDPQSHVMVLRDGGDILNPADWSEPHRCIMPDGRYLSINPLGDGKNGITLDMTYFEVANRGYVVWSFRTWAGTDSGSMLMLAETNPERPWELITYPKLLCRPELGWENIDGTDNNEGPHPIVTADKVYMAYSGGNAAGDTYVVGMLTADTTADLNDPASWVKSQKPYLASDFVPGELGCGHNGFFEDEFGDIYITYHGHKTLGNSDRIDGVRRVHFRPDGSPLLYMTDEQDLPAAMEDVEIDVIVPAK
;
A
#
# COMPACT_ATOMS: atom_id res chain seq x y z
N MET A 1 -43.53 -12.05 3.46
CA MET A 1 -43.62 -10.77 2.74
C MET A 1 -42.24 -10.47 2.26
N LYS A 2 -41.96 -10.51 0.95
CA LYS A 2 -40.68 -10.07 0.40
C LYS A 2 -40.61 -8.57 0.66
N ASN A 3 -39.59 -8.14 1.43
CA ASN A 3 -39.27 -6.74 1.60
C ASN A 3 -38.92 -6.21 0.19
N THR A 4 -39.73 -5.27 -0.31
CA THR A 4 -39.42 -4.56 -1.55
C THR A 4 -38.52 -3.37 -1.24
N ASP A 5 -37.42 -3.61 -0.52
CA ASP A 5 -36.40 -2.59 -0.31
C ASP A 5 -35.75 -2.36 -1.66
N SER A 6 -35.96 -1.20 -2.26
CA SER A 6 -35.28 -0.82 -3.46
C SER A 6 -33.98 -0.14 -3.07
N TYR A 7 -32.89 -0.67 -3.59
CA TYR A 7 -31.55 -0.13 -3.41
C TYR A 7 -31.28 0.93 -4.46
N THR A 8 -30.64 2.00 -4.06
CA THR A 8 -30.29 3.11 -4.94
C THR A 8 -28.80 3.41 -4.79
N LEU A 9 -28.09 3.42 -5.90
CA LEU A 9 -26.69 3.82 -5.94
C LEU A 9 -26.59 5.26 -6.42
N ALA A 10 -25.87 6.10 -5.69
CA ALA A 10 -25.49 7.45 -6.11
C ALA A 10 -24.04 7.46 -6.57
N ALA A 11 -23.75 8.22 -7.63
CA ALA A 11 -22.42 8.57 -8.05
C ALA A 11 -22.28 10.10 -8.07
N TYR A 12 -21.15 10.61 -7.58
CA TYR A 12 -20.93 12.05 -7.41
C TYR A 12 -19.44 12.42 -7.48
N THR A 13 -19.17 13.69 -7.77
CA THR A 13 -17.88 14.32 -7.51
C THR A 13 -17.92 15.06 -6.18
N ARG A 14 -16.78 15.17 -5.51
CA ARG A 14 -16.68 15.68 -4.15
C ARG A 14 -16.01 17.04 -4.10
N ASN A 15 -16.37 17.86 -3.10
CA ASN A 15 -15.68 19.11 -2.83
C ASN A 15 -14.23 18.83 -2.39
N SER A 16 -13.34 19.76 -2.73
CA SER A 16 -11.98 19.76 -2.20
C SER A 16 -11.95 20.35 -0.79
N SER A 17 -11.02 19.88 0.01
CA SER A 17 -10.67 20.41 1.33
C SER A 17 -9.15 20.38 1.52
N PRO A 18 -8.58 20.96 2.56
CA PRO A 18 -7.15 20.84 2.82
C PRO A 18 -6.65 19.38 2.90
N ALA A 19 -7.47 18.46 3.43
CA ALA A 19 -7.15 17.03 3.50
C ALA A 19 -7.62 16.22 2.28
N TYR A 20 -8.38 16.81 1.37
CA TYR A 20 -8.95 16.14 0.21
C TYR A 20 -8.85 17.02 -1.03
N SER A 21 -7.75 16.87 -1.74
CA SER A 21 -7.37 17.69 -2.88
C SER A 21 -8.41 17.67 -4.01
N THR A 22 -8.43 18.72 -4.85
CA THR A 22 -9.22 18.76 -6.09
C THR A 22 -8.94 17.56 -7.01
N TYR A 23 -7.72 17.03 -7.02
CA TYR A 23 -7.34 15.85 -7.79
C TYR A 23 -8.13 14.60 -7.37
N LEU A 24 -8.44 14.50 -6.07
CA LEU A 24 -9.27 13.44 -5.51
C LEU A 24 -10.77 13.75 -5.68
N GLY A 25 -11.18 14.99 -5.47
CA GLY A 25 -12.57 15.41 -5.57
C GLY A 25 -13.15 15.26 -6.97
N GLU A 26 -12.35 15.49 -8.01
CA GLU A 26 -12.72 15.31 -9.42
C GLU A 26 -12.48 13.87 -9.90
N SER A 27 -13.02 12.91 -9.15
CA SER A 27 -13.13 11.49 -9.45
C SER A 27 -14.56 11.02 -9.16
N VAL A 28 -14.90 9.80 -9.57
CA VAL A 28 -16.22 9.25 -9.27
C VAL A 28 -16.21 8.62 -7.88
N HIS A 29 -17.09 9.10 -7.00
CA HIS A 29 -17.40 8.54 -5.70
C HIS A 29 -18.74 7.83 -5.75
N PHE A 30 -18.95 6.82 -4.92
CA PHE A 30 -20.21 6.11 -4.82
C PHE A 30 -20.77 6.15 -3.39
N ALA A 31 -22.10 6.16 -3.30
CA ALA A 31 -22.82 5.99 -2.04
C ALA A 31 -24.04 5.10 -2.26
N LEU A 32 -24.37 4.28 -1.26
CA LEU A 32 -25.46 3.33 -1.31
C LEU A 32 -26.59 3.76 -0.38
N SER A 33 -27.83 3.70 -0.89
CA SER A 33 -29.06 3.81 -0.11
C SER A 33 -29.76 2.46 -0.03
N CYS A 34 -30.04 1.99 1.18
CA CYS A 34 -30.84 0.81 1.46
C CYS A 34 -32.29 1.15 1.81
N ASN A 35 -32.74 2.40 1.65
CA ASN A 35 -34.04 2.89 2.05
C ASN A 35 -34.74 3.71 0.95
N ASN A 36 -34.56 3.31 -0.29
CA ASN A 36 -35.20 3.90 -1.47
C ASN A 36 -34.79 5.37 -1.70
N GLY A 37 -33.47 5.66 -1.60
CA GLY A 37 -32.91 6.97 -1.87
C GLY A 37 -33.18 8.05 -0.81
N LYS A 38 -33.69 7.67 0.39
CA LYS A 38 -33.96 8.64 1.47
C LYS A 38 -32.73 9.10 2.21
N SER A 39 -31.72 8.24 2.33
CA SER A 39 -30.40 8.57 2.85
C SER A 39 -29.35 7.70 2.17
N PHE A 40 -28.12 8.20 2.08
CA PHE A 40 -27.01 7.54 1.42
C PHE A 40 -25.83 7.40 2.39
N SER A 41 -25.22 6.23 2.39
CA SER A 41 -23.94 5.98 3.06
C SER A 41 -22.84 5.96 2.02
N PRO A 42 -21.79 6.78 2.15
CA PRO A 42 -20.68 6.77 1.21
C PRO A 42 -19.95 5.42 1.26
N LEU A 43 -19.52 4.94 0.10
CA LEU A 43 -18.70 3.74 -0.02
C LEU A 43 -17.23 4.08 -0.03
N PHE A 44 -16.38 3.10 0.30
CA PHE A 44 -14.92 3.22 0.29
C PHE A 44 -14.42 4.44 1.09
N MET A 45 -14.95 4.60 2.30
CA MET A 45 -14.58 5.69 3.23
C MET A 45 -14.71 7.10 2.59
N ASN A 46 -15.67 7.26 1.67
CA ASN A 46 -15.87 8.48 0.89
C ASN A 46 -14.64 8.93 0.08
N TYR A 47 -13.82 7.96 -0.37
CA TYR A 47 -12.70 8.19 -1.28
C TYR A 47 -13.09 7.92 -2.73
N GLY A 48 -12.41 8.56 -3.68
CA GLY A 48 -12.63 8.34 -5.11
C GLY A 48 -12.37 6.89 -5.52
N GLN A 49 -13.22 6.35 -6.37
CA GLN A 49 -13.12 4.97 -6.82
C GLN A 49 -12.77 4.83 -8.31
N LEU A 50 -13.18 5.81 -9.14
CA LEU A 50 -12.83 5.83 -10.56
C LEU A 50 -12.16 7.16 -10.90
N PHE A 51 -10.97 7.06 -11.51
CA PHE A 51 -10.13 8.20 -11.87
C PHE A 51 -9.88 8.22 -13.38
N ALA A 52 -9.86 9.41 -13.97
CA ALA A 52 -9.39 9.58 -15.33
C ALA A 52 -7.89 9.29 -15.42
N LYS A 53 -7.43 8.82 -16.58
CA LYS A 53 -6.00 8.73 -16.88
C LYS A 53 -5.46 10.07 -17.34
N CYS A 54 -4.28 10.44 -16.87
CA CYS A 54 -3.55 11.61 -17.29
C CYS A 54 -3.14 11.50 -18.76
N HIS A 55 -2.97 12.63 -19.41
CA HIS A 55 -2.36 12.69 -20.73
C HIS A 55 -0.85 12.83 -20.61
N PHE A 56 -0.13 12.23 -21.55
CA PHE A 56 1.33 12.32 -21.63
C PHE A 56 1.71 12.94 -22.97
N SER A 57 2.59 13.93 -22.95
CA SER A 57 3.19 14.49 -24.15
C SER A 57 4.67 14.78 -23.96
N ASP A 58 5.45 14.69 -25.02
CA ASP A 58 6.88 15.03 -24.98
C ASP A 58 7.11 16.53 -24.74
N GLU A 59 6.12 17.35 -25.04
CA GLU A 59 6.19 18.82 -24.92
C GLU A 59 5.81 19.29 -23.51
N ASN A 60 4.73 18.74 -22.93
CA ASN A 60 4.12 19.22 -21.69
C ASN A 60 4.30 18.26 -20.51
N GLY A 61 4.85 17.06 -20.74
CA GLY A 61 4.96 16.02 -19.73
C GLY A 61 3.61 15.45 -19.34
N ILE A 62 3.35 15.36 -18.05
CA ILE A 62 2.09 14.85 -17.49
C ILE A 62 1.08 15.97 -17.40
N ILE A 63 -0.08 15.80 -18.05
CA ILE A 63 -1.24 16.67 -17.91
C ILE A 63 -2.27 15.90 -17.08
N SER A 64 -2.46 16.30 -15.84
CA SER A 64 -3.39 15.65 -14.94
C SER A 64 -4.82 15.77 -15.42
N ALA A 65 -5.60 14.71 -15.26
CA ALA A 65 -7.02 14.67 -15.65
C ALA A 65 -7.91 14.37 -14.43
N GLY A 66 -9.14 14.83 -14.53
CA GLY A 66 -10.22 14.55 -13.59
C GLY A 66 -11.55 14.46 -14.32
N VAL A 67 -12.64 14.35 -13.58
CA VAL A 67 -13.98 14.21 -14.14
C VAL A 67 -15.01 15.06 -13.42
N ARG A 68 -16.04 15.49 -14.18
CA ARG A 68 -17.23 16.20 -13.70
C ARG A 68 -18.47 15.77 -14.47
N ASP A 69 -19.65 16.19 -14.04
CA ASP A 69 -20.94 15.92 -14.72
C ASP A 69 -21.14 14.42 -14.97
N ILE A 70 -21.17 13.65 -13.89
CA ILE A 70 -21.32 12.19 -13.94
C ILE A 70 -22.70 11.80 -14.49
N ALA A 71 -22.73 10.74 -15.28
CA ALA A 71 -23.93 10.03 -15.71
C ALA A 71 -23.75 8.52 -15.55
N ILE A 72 -24.83 7.82 -15.25
CA ILE A 72 -24.90 6.36 -15.25
C ILE A 72 -26.03 5.95 -16.18
N ASP A 73 -25.75 5.05 -17.09
CA ASP A 73 -26.72 4.48 -18.03
C ASP A 73 -26.70 2.96 -17.92
N PHE A 74 -27.88 2.33 -17.90
CA PHE A 74 -28.05 0.89 -17.89
C PHE A 74 -28.51 0.42 -19.27
N THR A 75 -27.85 -0.58 -19.82
CA THR A 75 -28.10 -1.12 -21.18
C THR A 75 -28.94 -2.40 -21.17
N GLY A 76 -29.41 -2.85 -20.00
CA GLY A 76 -30.11 -4.13 -19.80
C GLY A 76 -29.17 -5.26 -19.35
N SER A 77 -27.86 -5.10 -19.46
CA SER A 77 -26.86 -6.08 -19.01
C SER A 77 -25.64 -5.46 -18.31
N GLU A 78 -25.35 -4.20 -18.57
CA GLU A 78 -24.18 -3.50 -18.07
C GLU A 78 -24.53 -2.06 -17.71
N TYR A 79 -23.84 -1.51 -16.73
CA TYR A 79 -23.87 -0.09 -16.39
C TYR A 79 -22.70 0.61 -17.07
N ILE A 80 -22.97 1.73 -17.70
CA ILE A 80 -22.00 2.63 -18.29
C ILE A 80 -21.92 3.86 -17.41
N ILE A 81 -20.81 4.03 -16.71
CA ILE A 81 -20.48 5.25 -15.99
C ILE A 81 -19.69 6.14 -16.95
N SER A 82 -20.14 7.37 -17.12
CA SER A 82 -19.46 8.35 -17.94
C SER A 82 -19.44 9.71 -17.26
N ALA A 83 -18.38 10.45 -17.43
CA ALA A 83 -18.25 11.80 -16.89
C ALA A 83 -17.46 12.68 -17.86
N LYS A 84 -17.72 13.99 -17.86
CA LYS A 84 -16.94 14.91 -18.68
C LYS A 84 -15.51 14.97 -18.20
N GLU A 85 -14.58 14.89 -19.11
CA GLU A 85 -13.17 15.07 -18.79
C GLU A 85 -12.84 16.53 -18.53
N VAL A 86 -12.03 16.75 -17.49
CA VAL A 86 -11.34 17.99 -17.23
C VAL A 86 -9.84 17.71 -17.15
N ILE A 87 -9.03 18.57 -17.78
CA ILE A 87 -7.58 18.52 -17.67
C ILE A 87 -7.06 19.71 -16.87
N ARG A 88 -5.88 19.54 -16.26
CA ARG A 88 -5.24 20.55 -15.42
C ARG A 88 -3.88 20.89 -15.99
N HIS A 89 -3.76 22.10 -16.50
CA HIS A 89 -2.48 22.68 -16.90
C HIS A 89 -1.76 23.17 -15.65
N GLN A 90 -0.79 22.38 -15.19
CA GLN A 90 -0.04 22.64 -13.97
C GLN A 90 1.01 23.75 -14.20
N ILE A 91 1.04 24.73 -13.32
CA ILE A 91 2.08 25.76 -13.28
C ILE A 91 3.05 25.35 -12.17
N LYS A 92 4.23 24.87 -12.55
CA LYS A 92 5.24 24.34 -11.63
C LYS A 92 6.43 25.31 -11.45
N ASN A 93 6.99 25.33 -10.24
CA ASN A 93 8.31 25.87 -9.94
C ASN A 93 9.22 24.70 -9.50
N GLY A 94 10.00 24.19 -10.44
CA GLY A 94 10.72 22.93 -10.25
C GLY A 94 9.76 21.75 -10.20
N ILE A 95 9.88 20.91 -9.16
CA ILE A 95 8.98 19.77 -8.93
C ILE A 95 7.68 20.15 -8.21
N PHE A 96 7.59 21.35 -7.66
CA PHE A 96 6.44 21.79 -6.87
C PHE A 96 5.43 22.50 -7.76
N MET A 97 4.16 22.15 -7.61
CA MET A 97 3.06 22.85 -8.23
C MET A 97 2.77 24.14 -7.46
N THR A 98 2.65 25.27 -8.17
CA THR A 98 2.27 26.59 -7.59
C THR A 98 0.80 26.91 -7.82
N SER A 99 0.24 26.46 -8.95
CA SER A 99 -1.17 26.59 -9.31
C SER A 99 -1.50 25.71 -10.50
N PHE A 100 -2.76 25.61 -10.86
CA PHE A 100 -3.21 25.00 -12.11
C PHE A 100 -4.41 25.73 -12.69
N GLU A 101 -4.57 25.60 -14.01
CA GLU A 101 -5.76 26.04 -14.74
C GLU A 101 -6.51 24.79 -15.22
N THR A 102 -7.84 24.80 -15.06
CA THR A 102 -8.70 23.69 -15.48
C THR A 102 -9.36 23.99 -16.82
N GLU A 103 -9.35 23.02 -17.71
CA GLU A 103 -9.98 23.06 -19.03
C GLU A 103 -10.90 21.86 -19.21
N GLU A 104 -12.14 22.09 -19.70
CA GLU A 104 -13.03 21.02 -20.17
C GLU A 104 -12.65 20.65 -21.61
N THR A 105 -12.32 19.39 -21.86
CA THR A 105 -11.88 18.93 -23.19
C THR A 105 -13.03 18.73 -24.17
N GLY A 106 -14.26 18.72 -23.68
CA GLY A 106 -15.45 18.35 -24.46
C GLY A 106 -15.60 16.83 -24.65
N LYS A 107 -14.70 16.03 -24.12
CA LYS A 107 -14.71 14.55 -24.17
C LYS A 107 -15.28 13.97 -22.88
N TYR A 108 -15.48 12.66 -22.90
CA TYR A 108 -15.97 11.88 -21.78
C TYR A 108 -14.94 10.81 -21.40
N VAL A 109 -14.81 10.56 -20.11
CA VAL A 109 -14.17 9.36 -19.57
C VAL A 109 -15.28 8.35 -19.26
N ARG A 110 -15.08 7.10 -19.64
CA ARG A 110 -16.07 6.05 -19.55
C ARG A 110 -15.52 4.81 -18.89
N TRP A 111 -16.35 4.19 -18.03
CA TRP A 111 -16.14 2.88 -17.42
C TRP A 111 -17.38 2.02 -17.64
N VAL A 112 -17.18 0.71 -17.74
CA VAL A 112 -18.27 -0.27 -17.83
C VAL A 112 -18.16 -1.23 -16.65
N THR A 113 -19.31 -1.54 -16.05
CA THR A 113 -19.41 -2.49 -14.95
C THR A 113 -20.71 -3.27 -14.98
N ARG A 114 -20.73 -4.44 -14.31
CA ARG A 114 -21.95 -5.21 -14.06
C ARG A 114 -22.36 -5.22 -12.61
N ASP A 115 -21.48 -4.80 -11.71
CA ASP A 115 -21.61 -5.01 -10.27
C ASP A 115 -21.13 -3.83 -9.40
N PHE A 116 -20.62 -2.76 -10.00
CA PHE A 116 -20.02 -1.60 -9.33
C PHE A 116 -18.86 -1.94 -8.38
N VAL A 117 -18.28 -3.13 -8.51
CA VAL A 117 -17.08 -3.59 -7.83
C VAL A 117 -15.93 -3.69 -8.82
N THR A 118 -16.19 -4.31 -9.97
CA THR A 118 -15.24 -4.49 -11.05
C THR A 118 -15.56 -3.56 -12.23
N PHE A 119 -14.58 -2.82 -12.68
CA PHE A 119 -14.73 -1.85 -13.77
C PHE A 119 -13.71 -2.12 -14.87
N THR A 120 -14.06 -1.72 -16.10
CA THR A 120 -13.07 -1.63 -17.17
C THR A 120 -12.06 -0.53 -16.88
N GLU A 121 -10.91 -0.57 -17.57
CA GLU A 121 -10.00 0.58 -17.62
C GLU A 121 -10.75 1.83 -18.13
N PRO A 122 -10.39 3.05 -17.64
CA PRO A 122 -10.98 4.29 -18.13
C PRO A 122 -10.67 4.50 -19.61
N GLU A 123 -11.70 4.76 -20.40
CA GLU A 123 -11.63 5.02 -21.82
C GLU A 123 -12.03 6.46 -22.14
N LEU A 124 -11.15 7.20 -22.82
CA LEU A 124 -11.47 8.54 -23.33
C LEU A 124 -12.25 8.44 -24.63
N CYS A 125 -13.40 9.11 -24.73
CA CYS A 125 -14.32 9.00 -25.86
C CYS A 125 -15.06 10.31 -26.18
N GLU A 126 -15.55 10.42 -27.43
CA GLU A 126 -16.27 11.59 -27.93
C GLU A 126 -17.75 11.60 -27.49
N SER A 127 -18.28 10.47 -27.01
CA SER A 127 -19.68 10.35 -26.62
C SER A 127 -19.83 9.58 -25.30
N ARG A 128 -20.90 9.89 -24.56
CA ARG A 128 -21.23 9.27 -23.30
C ARG A 128 -21.51 7.77 -23.40
N LEU A 129 -22.22 7.36 -24.44
CA LEU A 129 -22.58 5.96 -24.69
C LEU A 129 -21.66 5.32 -25.74
N LEU A 130 -21.57 4.00 -25.69
CA LEU A 130 -20.94 3.20 -26.73
C LEU A 130 -21.69 3.36 -28.07
N SER A 131 -20.97 3.35 -29.20
CA SER A 131 -21.58 3.44 -30.51
C SER A 131 -22.56 2.28 -30.76
N GLY A 132 -23.80 2.61 -31.15
CA GLY A 132 -24.84 1.63 -31.40
C GLY A 132 -25.51 1.02 -30.17
N VAL A 133 -25.19 1.52 -28.98
CA VAL A 133 -25.81 1.12 -27.72
C VAL A 133 -26.76 2.22 -27.25
N GLU A 134 -27.98 1.84 -26.92
CA GLU A 134 -29.00 2.72 -26.33
C GLU A 134 -29.19 2.39 -24.84
N ALA A 135 -29.37 3.41 -23.99
CA ALA A 135 -29.68 3.21 -22.60
C ALA A 135 -31.15 2.80 -22.45
N ILE A 136 -31.41 1.76 -21.66
CA ILE A 136 -32.75 1.38 -21.24
C ILE A 136 -33.23 2.25 -20.07
N GLU A 137 -32.28 2.56 -19.17
CA GLU A 137 -32.48 3.41 -18.00
C GLU A 137 -31.28 4.33 -17.81
N SER A 138 -31.53 5.59 -17.45
CA SER A 138 -30.49 6.56 -17.11
C SER A 138 -30.68 7.06 -15.68
N ALA A 139 -29.58 7.27 -14.98
CA ALA A 139 -29.57 7.85 -13.65
C ALA A 139 -30.20 9.27 -13.64
N VAL A 140 -30.85 9.60 -12.54
CA VAL A 140 -31.46 10.90 -12.34
C VAL A 140 -30.63 11.79 -11.44
N LYS A 141 -30.68 13.10 -11.65
CA LYS A 141 -30.07 14.09 -10.75
C LYS A 141 -30.63 13.92 -9.34
N THR A 142 -29.74 13.88 -8.36
CA THR A 142 -30.09 13.64 -6.95
C THR A 142 -29.50 14.74 -6.09
N VAL A 143 -30.27 15.20 -5.10
CA VAL A 143 -29.81 16.09 -4.06
C VAL A 143 -29.62 15.29 -2.78
N CYS A 144 -28.42 15.34 -2.22
CA CYS A 144 -28.06 14.61 -1.02
C CYS A 144 -27.20 15.52 -0.13
N SER A 145 -27.73 15.90 1.03
CA SER A 145 -27.05 16.82 1.93
C SER A 145 -26.01 16.19 2.82
N GLU A 146 -26.06 14.86 3.00
CA GLU A 146 -25.13 14.07 3.80
C GLU A 146 -23.82 13.75 3.06
N LEU A 147 -23.80 13.89 1.74
CA LEU A 147 -22.59 13.72 0.92
C LEU A 147 -21.98 15.08 0.63
N ASP A 148 -20.68 15.17 0.67
CA ASP A 148 -19.91 16.39 0.36
C ASP A 148 -19.77 16.58 -1.16
N ILE A 149 -20.90 16.89 -1.82
CA ILE A 149 -21.05 16.92 -3.28
C ILE A 149 -20.54 18.23 -3.86
N ARG A 150 -19.75 18.14 -4.93
CA ARG A 150 -19.26 19.30 -5.68
C ARG A 150 -20.35 19.83 -6.61
N ASP A 151 -20.67 21.10 -6.49
CA ASP A 151 -21.54 21.85 -7.43
C ASP A 151 -22.85 21.12 -7.82
N GLY A 152 -23.38 20.26 -6.92
CA GLY A 152 -24.57 19.46 -7.16
C GLY A 152 -24.35 18.34 -8.21
N ASP A 153 -23.11 17.95 -8.49
CA ASP A 153 -22.77 16.85 -9.39
C ASP A 153 -23.00 15.49 -8.73
N CYS A 154 -24.27 15.09 -8.69
CA CYS A 154 -24.71 13.82 -8.15
C CYS A 154 -25.87 13.24 -8.98
N VAL A 155 -25.76 11.99 -9.31
CA VAL A 155 -26.83 11.21 -9.99
C VAL A 155 -27.07 9.91 -9.26
N SER A 156 -28.28 9.35 -9.35
CA SER A 156 -28.60 8.06 -8.75
C SER A 156 -29.42 7.18 -9.68
N ILE A 157 -29.23 5.87 -9.53
CA ILE A 157 -29.93 4.83 -10.28
C ILE A 157 -30.36 3.70 -9.33
N SER A 158 -31.49 3.05 -9.62
CA SER A 158 -31.89 1.86 -8.89
C SER A 158 -31.00 0.67 -9.28
N ILE A 159 -30.61 -0.13 -8.30
CA ILE A 159 -29.80 -1.32 -8.52
C ILE A 159 -30.45 -2.57 -7.93
N PRO A 160 -30.21 -3.76 -8.49
CA PRO A 160 -30.66 -5.04 -7.94
C PRO A 160 -30.11 -5.31 -6.54
N ALA A 161 -30.84 -6.12 -5.76
CA ALA A 161 -30.47 -6.44 -4.39
C ALA A 161 -29.15 -7.21 -4.27
N ASP A 162 -28.87 -8.10 -5.20
CA ASP A 162 -27.62 -8.87 -5.24
C ASP A 162 -26.38 -7.99 -5.45
N ILE A 163 -26.50 -6.96 -6.28
CA ILE A 163 -25.44 -5.94 -6.45
C ILE A 163 -25.26 -5.14 -5.17
N ALA A 164 -26.38 -4.68 -4.56
CA ALA A 164 -26.31 -3.89 -3.33
C ALA A 164 -25.70 -4.71 -2.17
N GLU A 165 -26.12 -5.97 -2.01
CA GLU A 165 -25.57 -6.87 -0.99
C GLU A 165 -24.06 -7.09 -1.19
N ARG A 166 -23.62 -7.24 -2.43
CA ARG A 166 -22.20 -7.34 -2.75
C ARG A 166 -21.43 -6.07 -2.39
N LEU A 167 -21.96 -4.89 -2.72
CA LEU A 167 -21.34 -3.61 -2.33
C LEU A 167 -21.24 -3.45 -0.81
N VAL A 168 -22.25 -3.88 -0.06
CA VAL A 168 -22.21 -3.88 1.42
C VAL A 168 -21.12 -4.81 1.94
N ILE A 169 -20.91 -5.97 1.31
CA ILE A 169 -19.85 -6.91 1.70
C ILE A 169 -18.47 -6.34 1.39
N GLU A 170 -18.28 -5.74 0.21
CA GLU A 170 -17.00 -5.12 -0.20
C GLU A 170 -16.61 -3.91 0.65
N ASP A 171 -17.62 -3.14 1.10
CA ASP A 171 -17.42 -1.94 1.94
C ASP A 171 -17.42 -2.25 3.45
N MET A 172 -17.65 -3.51 3.81
CA MET A 172 -17.75 -3.92 5.21
C MET A 172 -16.42 -3.69 5.93
N GLU A 173 -16.50 -3.05 7.10
CA GLU A 173 -15.38 -2.98 8.02
C GLU A 173 -14.94 -4.39 8.43
N VAL A 174 -13.70 -4.74 8.09
CA VAL A 174 -13.10 -6.01 8.49
C VAL A 174 -12.59 -5.89 9.92
N LYS A 175 -13.17 -6.70 10.81
CA LYS A 175 -12.78 -6.75 12.23
C LYS A 175 -13.07 -8.10 12.86
N CYS A 176 -12.44 -8.38 13.98
CA CYS A 176 -12.70 -9.56 14.80
C CYS A 176 -14.19 -9.64 15.14
N LYS A 177 -14.80 -10.74 14.78
CA LYS A 177 -16.21 -11.08 15.07
C LYS A 177 -16.31 -12.03 16.24
N GLU A 178 -15.40 -12.99 16.32
CA GLU A 178 -15.45 -14.07 17.29
C GLU A 178 -14.04 -14.65 17.53
N VAL A 179 -13.79 -15.05 18.76
CA VAL A 179 -12.62 -15.82 19.20
C VAL A 179 -13.06 -17.24 19.52
N CYS A 180 -12.52 -18.22 18.82
CA CYS A 180 -12.87 -19.63 18.97
C CYS A 180 -11.72 -20.40 19.62
N LEU A 181 -12.04 -21.16 20.67
CA LEU A 181 -11.18 -22.10 21.33
C LEU A 181 -11.91 -23.42 21.55
N PRO A 182 -11.21 -24.57 21.69
CA PRO A 182 -11.85 -25.78 22.16
C PRO A 182 -12.35 -25.57 23.61
N GLY A 183 -13.57 -26.00 23.92
CA GLY A 183 -14.13 -25.82 25.27
C GLY A 183 -13.39 -26.61 26.35
N SER A 184 -12.66 -27.68 25.98
CA SER A 184 -11.81 -28.47 26.87
C SER A 184 -10.73 -29.21 26.11
N VAL A 185 -9.64 -29.54 26.81
CA VAL A 185 -8.55 -30.38 26.30
C VAL A 185 -8.22 -31.48 27.30
N VAL A 186 -7.92 -32.69 26.81
CA VAL A 186 -7.35 -33.77 27.62
C VAL A 186 -5.83 -33.64 27.54
N ALA A 187 -5.20 -33.34 28.68
CA ALA A 187 -3.78 -33.06 28.74
C ALA A 187 -3.07 -33.91 29.80
N LYS A 188 -1.92 -34.47 29.46
CA LYS A 188 -1.06 -35.26 30.38
C LYS A 188 0.12 -34.44 30.88
N CYS A 189 0.45 -33.35 30.18
CA CYS A 189 1.54 -32.44 30.52
C CYS A 189 1.26 -31.05 29.95
N ALA A 190 2.06 -30.08 30.36
CA ALA A 190 1.93 -28.68 29.95
C ALA A 190 1.94 -28.50 28.43
N SER A 191 2.82 -29.21 27.72
CA SER A 191 2.95 -29.09 26.27
C SER A 191 1.68 -29.48 25.48
N ASP A 192 0.79 -30.27 26.07
CA ASP A 192 -0.49 -30.62 25.43
C ASP A 192 -1.45 -29.41 25.41
N VAL A 193 -1.27 -28.44 26.33
CA VAL A 193 -2.06 -27.21 26.41
C VAL A 193 -1.38 -26.05 25.70
N GLU A 194 -0.05 -25.91 25.85
CA GLU A 194 0.75 -24.82 25.28
C GLU A 194 0.64 -24.73 23.75
N GLY A 195 0.37 -25.87 23.09
CA GLY A 195 0.17 -25.92 21.64
C GLY A 195 -1.21 -25.45 21.16
N ILE A 196 -2.15 -25.14 22.09
CA ILE A 196 -3.51 -24.73 21.71
C ILE A 196 -3.50 -23.24 21.36
N ALA A 197 -3.94 -22.94 20.13
CA ALA A 197 -4.07 -21.59 19.61
C ALA A 197 -5.54 -21.17 19.50
N ALA A 198 -5.79 -19.87 19.54
CA ALA A 198 -7.10 -19.28 19.30
C ALA A 198 -7.32 -19.06 17.81
N LYS A 199 -8.52 -19.40 17.32
CA LYS A 199 -8.96 -19.05 15.97
C LYS A 199 -9.80 -17.78 16.03
N ILE A 200 -9.31 -16.72 15.39
CA ILE A 200 -10.03 -15.46 15.24
C ILE A 200 -10.86 -15.54 13.96
N ILE A 201 -12.13 -15.23 14.02
CA ILE A 201 -13.03 -15.14 12.88
C ILE A 201 -13.35 -13.67 12.64
N TYR A 202 -13.20 -13.22 11.40
CA TYR A 202 -13.44 -11.84 11.00
C TYR A 202 -14.83 -11.66 10.35
N THR A 203 -15.27 -10.41 10.25
CA THR A 203 -16.57 -10.04 9.67
C THR A 203 -16.69 -10.40 8.20
N ASP A 204 -15.58 -10.44 7.45
CA ASP A 204 -15.51 -10.84 6.03
C ASP A 204 -15.53 -12.38 5.83
N GLY A 205 -15.64 -13.16 6.91
CA GLY A 205 -15.67 -14.62 6.89
C GLY A 205 -14.31 -15.28 6.86
N THR A 206 -13.24 -14.54 6.76
CA THR A 206 -11.88 -15.08 6.89
C THR A 206 -11.58 -15.49 8.33
N SER A 207 -10.52 -16.22 8.54
CA SER A 207 -10.07 -16.58 9.88
C SER A 207 -8.55 -16.62 9.98
N HIS A 208 -8.05 -16.32 11.16
CA HIS A 208 -6.63 -16.33 11.46
C HIS A 208 -6.36 -17.06 12.78
N THR A 209 -5.23 -17.74 12.90
CA THR A 209 -4.86 -18.49 14.11
C THR A 209 -3.79 -17.69 14.88
N LYS A 210 -4.08 -17.37 16.13
CA LYS A 210 -3.15 -16.67 17.02
C LYS A 210 -2.74 -17.55 18.19
N ARG A 211 -1.47 -17.46 18.56
CA ARG A 211 -0.91 -18.16 19.72
C ARG A 211 -1.54 -17.65 21.02
N VAL A 212 -1.71 -18.56 21.98
CA VAL A 212 -2.14 -18.24 23.34
C VAL A 212 -1.00 -18.53 24.32
N GLU A 213 -0.71 -17.59 25.18
CA GLU A 213 0.19 -17.76 26.32
C GLU A 213 -0.64 -18.25 27.50
N TRP A 214 -0.53 -19.56 27.82
CA TRP A 214 -1.33 -20.20 28.87
C TRP A 214 -0.68 -20.07 30.23
N ASP A 215 -1.44 -19.66 31.25
CA ASP A 215 -1.07 -19.80 32.65
C ASP A 215 -1.51 -21.16 33.17
N LEU A 216 -0.54 -22.08 33.29
CA LEU A 216 -0.75 -23.43 33.75
C LEU A 216 -0.38 -23.62 35.23
N SER A 217 -0.11 -22.55 35.97
CA SER A 217 0.28 -22.61 37.38
C SER A 217 -0.79 -23.25 38.28
N GLY A 218 -2.07 -23.18 37.90
CA GLY A 218 -3.20 -23.80 38.58
C GLY A 218 -3.49 -25.24 38.19
N VAL A 219 -2.73 -25.86 37.23
CA VAL A 219 -2.98 -27.20 36.71
C VAL A 219 -1.99 -28.21 37.30
N ASP A 220 -2.47 -29.16 38.11
CA ASP A 220 -1.66 -30.28 38.60
C ASP A 220 -1.77 -31.49 37.69
N PHE A 221 -0.82 -31.64 36.76
CA PHE A 221 -0.77 -32.76 35.83
C PHE A 221 -0.44 -34.13 36.47
N SER A 222 -0.11 -34.14 37.77
CA SER A 222 0.09 -35.37 38.49
C SER A 222 -1.19 -35.91 39.15
N CYS A 223 -2.21 -35.09 39.29
CA CYS A 223 -3.48 -35.38 39.93
C CYS A 223 -4.62 -35.39 38.89
N PRO A 224 -5.27 -36.55 38.64
CA PRO A 224 -6.42 -36.62 37.76
C PRO A 224 -7.53 -35.68 38.21
N GLY A 225 -8.07 -34.90 37.25
CA GLY A 225 -9.10 -33.92 37.60
C GLY A 225 -9.45 -32.98 36.44
N ARG A 226 -10.33 -32.05 36.73
CA ARG A 226 -10.68 -30.94 35.83
C ARG A 226 -10.17 -29.64 36.42
N TYR A 227 -9.39 -28.92 35.64
CA TYR A 227 -8.78 -27.65 36.00
C TYR A 227 -9.19 -26.61 34.95
N THR A 228 -9.15 -25.34 35.32
CA THR A 228 -9.28 -24.23 34.36
C THR A 228 -7.93 -23.57 34.21
N ALA A 229 -7.47 -23.41 32.96
CA ALA A 229 -6.29 -22.63 32.63
C ALA A 229 -6.73 -21.32 32.01
N GLY A 230 -6.24 -20.20 32.55
CA GLY A 230 -6.33 -18.88 31.92
C GLY A 230 -5.26 -18.75 30.84
N GLY A 231 -5.52 -17.95 29.83
CA GLY A 231 -4.55 -17.67 28.77
C GLY A 231 -4.74 -16.28 28.20
N ARG A 232 -3.71 -15.77 27.57
CA ARG A 232 -3.77 -14.51 26.85
C ARG A 232 -3.38 -14.72 25.40
N ILE A 233 -4.27 -14.33 24.49
CA ILE A 233 -4.00 -14.40 23.05
C ILE A 233 -2.91 -13.37 22.72
N ARG A 234 -1.88 -13.81 22.01
CA ARG A 234 -0.80 -12.94 21.62
C ARG A 234 -1.30 -11.90 20.63
N ARG A 235 -1.11 -10.65 20.97
CA ARG A 235 -1.41 -9.48 20.16
C ARG A 235 -0.16 -8.61 20.10
N ARG A 236 0.27 -8.26 18.89
CA ARG A 236 1.25 -7.19 18.72
C ARG A 236 0.53 -5.85 18.77
N HIS A 237 1.17 -4.90 19.40
CA HIS A 237 0.62 -3.55 19.52
C HIS A 237 1.67 -2.52 19.09
N PHE A 238 1.33 -1.77 18.06
CA PHE A 238 2.14 -0.68 17.55
C PHE A 238 1.34 0.62 17.61
N PRO A 239 1.70 1.55 18.53
CA PRO A 239 1.08 2.87 18.53
C PRO A 239 1.48 3.62 17.26
N PHE A 240 0.64 4.56 16.82
CA PHE A 240 1.04 5.52 15.80
C PHE A 240 1.26 6.89 16.44
N PRO A 241 2.47 7.50 16.33
CA PRO A 241 3.69 6.90 15.81
C PRO A 241 4.28 5.84 16.75
N VAL A 242 5.08 4.93 16.18
CA VAL A 242 5.78 3.88 16.97
C VAL A 242 6.86 4.45 17.87
N GLU A 243 7.43 5.61 17.51
CA GLU A 243 8.41 6.36 18.29
C GLU A 243 8.29 7.88 18.06
N LYS A 244 9.04 8.66 18.85
CA LYS A 244 9.01 10.13 18.75
C LYS A 244 9.88 10.68 17.62
N ARG A 245 10.95 9.97 17.27
CA ARG A 245 11.85 10.38 16.20
C ARG A 245 11.19 10.12 14.86
N ALA A 246 11.21 11.10 13.98
CA ALA A 246 10.75 10.95 12.62
C ALA A 246 11.83 10.26 11.78
N TRP A 247 11.45 9.15 11.17
CA TRP A 247 12.16 8.48 10.09
C TRP A 247 11.29 8.53 8.85
N GLY A 248 11.91 8.54 7.68
CA GLY A 248 11.20 8.25 6.44
C GLY A 248 11.48 6.82 6.00
N ASP A 249 10.60 6.29 5.16
CA ASP A 249 10.88 5.07 4.42
C ASP A 249 11.23 3.88 5.35
N PRO A 250 10.39 3.58 6.39
CA PRO A 250 10.73 2.64 7.45
C PRO A 250 10.66 1.20 6.95
N ILE A 251 11.75 0.44 7.13
CA ILE A 251 11.82 -0.99 6.80
C ILE A 251 12.15 -1.80 8.04
N ILE A 252 11.38 -2.87 8.26
CA ILE A 252 11.68 -3.92 9.22
C ILE A 252 11.95 -5.22 8.45
N THR A 253 13.00 -5.94 8.84
CA THR A 253 13.36 -7.24 8.24
C THR A 253 13.67 -8.25 9.33
N CYS A 254 13.15 -9.48 9.20
CA CYS A 254 13.51 -10.60 10.05
C CYS A 254 14.68 -11.37 9.43
N TYR A 255 15.78 -11.54 10.18
CA TYR A 255 16.95 -12.28 9.72
C TYR A 255 17.58 -13.07 10.86
N HIS A 256 17.75 -14.38 10.68
CA HIS A 256 18.29 -15.31 11.70
C HIS A 256 17.62 -15.18 13.08
N GLY A 257 16.28 -15.00 13.10
CA GLY A 257 15.49 -14.92 14.33
C GLY A 257 15.62 -13.60 15.10
N LYS A 258 16.19 -12.59 14.49
CA LYS A 258 16.25 -11.20 14.98
C LYS A 258 15.52 -10.27 14.03
N TYR A 259 15.07 -9.15 14.55
CA TYR A 259 14.47 -8.07 13.78
C TYR A 259 15.43 -6.93 13.63
N TYR A 260 15.46 -6.35 12.44
CA TYR A 260 16.28 -5.20 12.09
C TYR A 260 15.40 -4.10 11.54
N PHE A 261 15.65 -2.86 11.97
CA PHE A 261 15.00 -1.66 11.44
C PHE A 261 16.04 -0.79 10.75
N ILE A 262 15.65 -0.20 9.63
CA ILE A 262 16.39 0.83 8.93
C ILE A 262 15.40 1.80 8.25
N GLY A 263 15.80 3.06 8.07
CA GLY A 263 14.99 4.09 7.41
C GLY A 263 15.82 5.30 7.03
N THR A 264 15.20 6.26 6.37
CA THR A 264 15.80 7.55 6.01
C THR A 264 15.85 8.45 7.24
N ASP A 265 17.04 8.91 7.63
CA ASP A 265 17.25 9.75 8.81
C ASP A 265 16.99 11.24 8.51
N ASP A 266 15.72 11.63 8.50
CA ASP A 266 15.32 13.01 8.22
C ASP A 266 15.89 14.02 9.24
N TRP A 267 15.91 13.64 10.51
CA TRP A 267 16.44 14.51 11.57
C TRP A 267 17.97 14.62 11.55
N GLY A 268 18.68 13.60 11.08
CA GLY A 268 20.14 13.61 10.90
C GLY A 268 20.60 14.27 9.61
N GLY A 269 19.68 14.75 8.77
CA GLY A 269 19.96 15.44 7.52
C GLY A 269 20.37 14.51 6.38
N ASN A 270 19.92 13.26 6.41
CA ASN A 270 20.12 12.27 5.34
C ASN A 270 21.60 12.03 5.00
N LYS A 271 22.41 11.79 6.02
CA LYS A 271 23.87 11.62 5.90
C LYS A 271 24.42 10.29 6.41
N MET A 272 23.52 9.36 6.78
CA MET A 272 23.91 8.05 7.27
C MET A 272 22.79 7.04 7.08
N PHE A 273 23.16 5.76 7.14
CA PHE A 273 22.26 4.65 7.41
C PHE A 273 22.57 4.09 8.79
N GLU A 274 21.59 4.14 9.69
CA GLU A 274 21.64 3.53 11.02
C GLU A 274 20.72 2.31 11.04
N ALA A 275 21.26 1.15 11.38
CA ALA A 275 20.49 -0.06 11.60
C ALA A 275 20.28 -0.31 13.08
N ARG A 276 19.12 -0.89 13.45
CA ARG A 276 18.77 -1.34 14.79
C ARG A 276 18.56 -2.85 14.80
N GLU A 277 18.78 -3.49 15.95
CA GLU A 277 18.57 -4.93 16.17
C GLU A 277 17.78 -5.16 17.45
N ALA A 278 16.78 -6.04 17.39
CA ALA A 278 16.02 -6.47 18.57
C ALA A 278 15.52 -7.92 18.42
N ASP A 279 15.04 -8.50 19.55
CA ASP A 279 14.45 -9.85 19.58
C ASP A 279 12.98 -9.85 19.14
N THR A 280 12.31 -8.70 19.20
CA THR A 280 10.92 -8.51 18.74
C THR A 280 10.81 -7.22 17.95
N PRO A 281 9.85 -7.11 17.02
CA PRO A 281 9.71 -5.90 16.22
C PRO A 281 9.31 -4.66 17.06
N GLU A 282 8.58 -4.84 18.15
CA GLU A 282 8.24 -3.75 19.08
C GLU A 282 9.46 -3.17 19.78
N ALA A 283 10.42 -4.05 20.15
CA ALA A 283 11.65 -3.64 20.84
C ALA A 283 12.61 -2.83 19.95
N LEU A 284 12.41 -2.81 18.64
CA LEU A 284 13.18 -1.96 17.72
C LEU A 284 13.01 -0.45 18.00
N PHE A 285 11.91 -0.07 18.65
CA PHE A 285 11.57 1.31 18.96
C PHE A 285 11.83 1.71 20.43
N ALA A 286 12.50 0.81 21.19
CA ALA A 286 12.93 1.11 22.55
C ALA A 286 14.10 2.13 22.57
N GLU A 287 14.16 2.98 23.61
CA GLU A 287 15.20 4.02 23.72
C GLU A 287 16.63 3.42 23.78
N ASP A 288 16.78 2.24 24.40
CA ASP A 288 18.04 1.52 24.59
C ASP A 288 18.29 0.43 23.52
N VAL A 289 17.55 0.42 22.41
CA VAL A 289 17.74 -0.55 21.34
C VAL A 289 19.18 -0.56 20.82
N LYS A 290 19.71 -1.75 20.58
CA LYS A 290 21.02 -1.92 19.97
C LYS A 290 21.02 -1.34 18.56
N ARG A 291 21.91 -0.39 18.26
CA ARG A 291 21.97 0.31 16.97
C ARG A 291 23.40 0.61 16.55
N SER A 292 23.61 0.74 15.25
CA SER A 292 24.90 1.12 14.69
C SER A 292 24.74 1.82 13.34
N LYS A 293 25.61 2.77 13.09
CA LYS A 293 25.76 3.37 11.75
C LYS A 293 26.53 2.41 10.86
N ILE A 294 25.90 1.97 9.78
CA ILE A 294 26.49 1.02 8.83
C ILE A 294 27.14 1.70 7.62
N LEU A 295 26.70 2.92 7.30
CA LEU A 295 27.31 3.79 6.29
C LEU A 295 27.10 5.25 6.69
N GLU A 296 28.12 6.09 6.49
CA GLU A 296 28.07 7.53 6.76
C GLU A 296 28.62 8.35 5.58
N TYR A 297 28.26 9.64 5.59
CA TYR A 297 28.82 10.64 4.70
C TYR A 297 30.31 10.45 4.52
N THR A 298 30.76 10.40 3.27
CA THR A 298 32.17 10.28 2.90
C THR A 298 32.47 11.24 1.77
N GLU A 299 33.28 12.27 2.08
CA GLU A 299 33.69 13.31 1.12
C GLU A 299 34.28 12.70 -0.16
N GLY A 300 33.80 13.17 -1.31
CA GLY A 300 34.20 12.69 -2.63
C GLY A 300 33.60 11.36 -3.06
N LYS A 301 32.84 10.69 -2.18
CA LYS A 301 32.19 9.40 -2.49
C LYS A 301 30.67 9.45 -2.33
N TYR A 302 30.18 9.58 -1.09
CA TYR A 302 28.77 9.56 -0.71
C TYR A 302 28.48 10.79 0.14
N GLU A 303 27.89 11.82 -0.47
CA GLU A 303 27.79 13.14 0.16
C GLU A 303 26.36 13.59 0.39
N SER A 304 25.38 12.87 -0.18
CA SER A 304 23.97 13.26 -0.09
C SER A 304 23.03 12.08 -0.31
N THR A 305 21.73 12.31 -0.10
CA THR A 305 20.64 11.39 -0.46
C THR A 305 20.82 9.98 0.09
N PHE A 306 21.13 9.85 1.40
CA PHE A 306 21.04 8.57 2.10
C PHE A 306 19.57 8.27 2.33
N TRP A 307 18.88 7.75 1.28
CA TRP A 307 17.45 7.59 1.25
C TRP A 307 17.02 6.14 1.02
N ALA A 308 15.80 5.83 1.48
CA ALA A 308 15.09 4.61 1.23
C ALA A 308 15.96 3.34 1.29
N PRO A 309 16.60 3.07 2.44
CA PRO A 309 17.38 1.84 2.61
C PRO A 309 16.46 0.65 2.87
N GLU A 310 16.68 -0.46 2.16
CA GLU A 310 15.91 -1.69 2.31
C GLU A 310 16.82 -2.89 2.51
N PHE A 311 16.56 -3.71 3.54
CA PHE A 311 17.20 -5.00 3.71
C PHE A 311 16.45 -6.09 2.95
N HIS A 312 17.16 -6.79 2.07
CA HIS A 312 16.64 -7.94 1.33
C HIS A 312 17.59 -9.12 1.37
N ILE A 313 17.07 -10.32 1.20
CA ILE A 313 17.88 -11.53 1.06
C ILE A 313 17.97 -11.86 -0.43
N ALA A 314 19.18 -11.78 -1.00
CA ALA A 314 19.48 -12.14 -2.38
C ALA A 314 20.47 -13.31 -2.40
N ALA A 315 20.11 -14.41 -3.08
CA ALA A 315 20.90 -15.65 -3.09
C ALA A 315 21.33 -16.12 -1.68
N GLY A 316 20.44 -15.97 -0.69
CA GLY A 316 20.67 -16.35 0.71
C GLY A 316 21.56 -15.40 1.52
N ARG A 317 22.00 -14.27 0.97
CA ARG A 317 22.80 -13.27 1.65
C ARG A 317 22.02 -11.99 1.93
N MET A 318 22.28 -11.38 3.07
CA MET A 318 21.71 -10.07 3.39
C MET A 318 22.33 -9.00 2.50
N CYS A 319 21.47 -8.23 1.84
CA CYS A 319 21.83 -7.08 1.01
C CYS A 319 21.10 -5.83 1.50
N LEU A 320 21.74 -4.67 1.43
CA LEU A 320 21.15 -3.37 1.64
C LEU A 320 21.02 -2.68 0.29
N PHE A 321 19.79 -2.52 -0.19
CA PHE A 321 19.46 -1.67 -1.32
C PHE A 321 19.22 -0.26 -0.80
N CYS A 322 19.78 0.74 -1.46
CA CYS A 322 19.72 2.11 -0.96
C CYS A 322 19.96 3.13 -2.06
N THR A 323 19.58 4.36 -1.77
CA THR A 323 19.83 5.52 -2.62
C THR A 323 20.96 6.35 -2.04
N LEU A 324 21.98 6.65 -2.86
CA LEU A 324 23.13 7.48 -2.49
C LEU A 324 23.44 8.48 -3.60
N GLY A 325 23.85 9.70 -3.22
CA GLY A 325 24.32 10.75 -4.13
C GLY A 325 25.78 11.11 -3.89
N LYS A 326 26.46 11.50 -4.96
CA LYS A 326 27.86 11.95 -4.88
C LYS A 326 28.00 13.43 -4.50
N GLY A 327 26.92 14.17 -4.48
CA GLY A 327 26.86 15.59 -4.16
C GLY A 327 25.75 16.29 -4.94
N GLY A 328 25.19 17.36 -4.36
CA GLY A 328 24.00 18.00 -4.91
C GLY A 328 22.79 17.07 -4.90
N PHE A 329 21.86 17.25 -5.83
CA PHE A 329 20.69 16.38 -6.04
C PHE A 329 20.98 15.37 -7.16
N ASP A 330 21.59 14.25 -6.80
CA ASP A 330 21.95 13.15 -7.71
C ASP A 330 21.67 11.78 -7.05
N PRO A 331 20.44 11.48 -6.64
CA PRO A 331 20.09 10.19 -6.04
C PRO A 331 20.25 9.06 -7.04
N GLN A 332 20.95 7.99 -6.64
CA GLN A 332 21.26 6.84 -7.48
C GLN A 332 21.16 5.54 -6.67
N SER A 333 20.61 4.49 -7.29
CA SER A 333 20.45 3.18 -6.68
C SER A 333 21.78 2.46 -6.50
N HIS A 334 22.01 1.97 -5.29
CA HIS A 334 23.19 1.21 -4.88
C HIS A 334 22.81 -0.05 -4.10
N VAL A 335 23.71 -1.02 -4.06
CA VAL A 335 23.58 -2.23 -3.24
C VAL A 335 24.85 -2.47 -2.46
N MET A 336 24.72 -2.78 -1.16
CA MET A 336 25.78 -3.30 -0.32
C MET A 336 25.46 -4.75 0.05
N VAL A 337 26.48 -5.59 0.20
CA VAL A 337 26.31 -7.01 0.54
C VAL A 337 27.00 -7.30 1.87
N LEU A 338 26.28 -7.93 2.78
CA LEU A 338 26.84 -8.43 4.02
C LEU A 338 27.70 -9.67 3.72
N ARG A 339 28.92 -9.75 4.27
CA ARG A 339 29.74 -10.95 4.16
C ARG A 339 29.10 -12.14 4.86
N ASP A 340 29.42 -13.35 4.45
CA ASP A 340 28.91 -14.57 5.08
C ASP A 340 29.23 -14.60 6.58
N GLY A 341 28.19 -14.83 7.41
CA GLY A 341 28.30 -14.81 8.87
C GLY A 341 28.63 -13.43 9.47
N GLY A 342 28.45 -12.35 8.70
CA GLY A 342 28.64 -10.99 9.17
C GLY A 342 27.57 -10.52 10.14
N ASP A 343 27.88 -9.50 10.94
CA ASP A 343 26.97 -8.79 11.81
C ASP A 343 26.43 -7.55 11.07
N ILE A 344 25.11 -7.46 10.92
CA ILE A 344 24.44 -6.32 10.25
C ILE A 344 24.83 -4.98 10.88
N LEU A 345 25.04 -4.97 12.21
CA LEU A 345 25.44 -3.76 12.94
C LEU A 345 26.94 -3.44 12.88
N ASN A 346 27.74 -4.29 12.24
CA ASN A 346 29.17 -4.01 12.07
C ASN A 346 29.45 -3.43 10.67
N PRO A 347 29.77 -2.13 10.53
CA PRO A 347 30.03 -1.52 9.23
C PRO A 347 31.16 -2.20 8.44
N ALA A 348 32.14 -2.83 9.11
CA ALA A 348 33.24 -3.53 8.46
C ALA A 348 32.84 -4.87 7.82
N ASP A 349 31.62 -5.36 8.09
CA ASP A 349 31.12 -6.61 7.53
C ASP A 349 30.33 -6.38 6.22
N TRP A 350 30.09 -5.12 5.86
CA TRP A 350 29.45 -4.72 4.62
C TRP A 350 30.47 -4.43 3.51
N SER A 351 30.09 -4.75 2.28
CA SER A 351 30.85 -4.30 1.10
C SER A 351 30.76 -2.77 0.93
N GLU A 352 31.67 -2.17 0.16
CA GLU A 352 31.41 -0.83 -0.40
C GLU A 352 30.12 -0.84 -1.22
N PRO A 353 29.37 0.28 -1.27
CA PRO A 353 28.19 0.39 -2.13
C PRO A 353 28.50 0.20 -3.61
N HIS A 354 27.82 -0.75 -4.25
CA HIS A 354 27.89 -0.98 -5.68
C HIS A 354 26.77 -0.22 -6.37
N ARG A 355 27.09 0.74 -7.23
CA ARG A 355 26.10 1.43 -8.06
C ARG A 355 25.52 0.47 -9.10
N CYS A 356 24.19 0.46 -9.23
CA CYS A 356 23.49 -0.44 -10.13
C CYS A 356 23.79 -0.16 -11.61
N ILE A 357 23.97 -1.23 -12.39
CA ILE A 357 24.34 -1.18 -13.82
C ILE A 357 23.41 -2.05 -14.68
N MET A 358 23.20 -1.60 -15.92
CA MET A 358 22.52 -2.34 -16.98
C MET A 358 23.39 -3.46 -17.55
N PRO A 359 22.87 -4.39 -18.38
CA PRO A 359 23.63 -5.50 -18.95
C PRO A 359 24.85 -5.09 -19.77
N ASP A 360 24.87 -3.88 -20.31
CA ASP A 360 25.99 -3.31 -21.08
C ASP A 360 27.00 -2.52 -20.22
N GLY A 361 26.83 -2.54 -18.87
CA GLY A 361 27.70 -1.87 -17.91
C GLY A 361 27.41 -0.38 -17.71
N ARG A 362 26.43 0.21 -18.39
CA ARG A 362 26.01 1.60 -18.15
C ARG A 362 25.19 1.70 -16.87
N TYR A 363 25.24 2.87 -16.22
CA TYR A 363 24.44 3.14 -15.03
C TYR A 363 22.93 3.31 -15.36
N LEU A 364 22.08 2.99 -14.39
CA LEU A 364 20.62 3.11 -14.52
C LEU A 364 20.13 4.56 -14.70
N SER A 365 20.97 5.55 -14.40
CA SER A 365 20.65 6.97 -14.62
C SER A 365 20.41 7.35 -16.07
N ILE A 366 20.87 6.54 -17.03
CA ILE A 366 20.61 6.77 -18.45
C ILE A 366 19.16 6.40 -18.73
N ASN A 367 18.39 7.36 -19.29
CA ASN A 367 16.97 7.16 -19.56
C ASN A 367 16.74 5.89 -20.39
N PRO A 368 16.06 4.87 -19.83
CA PRO A 368 15.83 3.61 -20.52
C PRO A 368 14.82 3.72 -21.67
N LEU A 369 14.06 4.82 -21.74
CA LEU A 369 13.08 5.08 -22.79
C LEU A 369 13.72 5.67 -24.07
N GLY A 370 15.04 5.79 -24.13
CA GLY A 370 15.78 5.91 -25.37
C GLY A 370 16.18 7.33 -25.82
N ASP A 371 15.96 8.38 -25.02
CA ASP A 371 16.39 9.74 -25.38
C ASP A 371 17.84 10.09 -24.97
N GLY A 372 18.51 9.16 -24.27
CA GLY A 372 19.91 9.30 -23.84
C GLY A 372 20.14 10.32 -22.74
N LYS A 373 19.08 10.90 -22.16
CA LYS A 373 19.18 11.90 -21.09
C LYS A 373 19.35 11.21 -19.74
N ASN A 374 20.08 11.86 -18.83
CA ASN A 374 20.26 11.35 -17.48
C ASN A 374 19.08 11.68 -16.59
N GLY A 375 18.78 10.76 -15.68
CA GLY A 375 17.78 10.91 -14.62
C GLY A 375 18.32 10.47 -13.27
N ILE A 376 17.44 10.50 -12.29
CA ILE A 376 17.67 9.95 -10.95
C ILE A 376 17.08 8.55 -10.86
N THR A 377 17.64 7.72 -9.98
CA THR A 377 17.14 6.39 -9.63
C THR A 377 17.14 6.25 -8.12
N LEU A 378 15.99 5.91 -7.55
CA LEU A 378 15.81 5.82 -6.10
C LEU A 378 14.85 4.69 -5.73
N ASP A 379 14.76 4.38 -4.43
CA ASP A 379 13.78 3.47 -3.84
C ASP A 379 13.77 2.10 -4.53
N MET A 380 14.95 1.51 -4.68
CA MET A 380 15.05 0.21 -5.33
C MET A 380 14.74 -0.91 -4.36
N THR A 381 13.70 -1.67 -4.66
CA THR A 381 13.34 -2.91 -3.97
C THR A 381 13.79 -4.14 -4.73
N TYR A 382 13.80 -5.29 -4.05
CA TYR A 382 14.20 -6.59 -4.60
C TYR A 382 13.25 -7.70 -4.15
N PHE A 383 12.99 -8.67 -5.03
CA PHE A 383 12.29 -9.90 -4.69
C PHE A 383 12.73 -11.07 -5.57
N GLU A 384 12.49 -12.29 -5.08
CA GLU A 384 12.76 -13.54 -5.81
C GLU A 384 11.46 -14.33 -6.03
N VAL A 385 11.31 -14.86 -7.25
CA VAL A 385 10.27 -15.84 -7.60
C VAL A 385 10.91 -16.91 -8.47
N ALA A 386 10.72 -18.17 -8.11
CA ALA A 386 11.26 -19.33 -8.84
C ALA A 386 12.78 -19.25 -9.11
N ASN A 387 13.56 -18.80 -8.14
CA ASN A 387 15.02 -18.57 -8.20
C ASN A 387 15.46 -17.51 -9.23
N ARG A 388 14.57 -16.62 -9.65
CA ARG A 388 14.89 -15.45 -10.45
C ARG A 388 14.76 -14.21 -9.57
N GLY A 389 15.75 -13.33 -9.61
CA GLY A 389 15.76 -12.06 -8.89
C GLY A 389 15.22 -10.93 -9.76
N TYR A 390 14.41 -10.09 -9.18
CA TYR A 390 13.81 -8.92 -9.83
C TYR A 390 14.07 -7.67 -8.98
N VAL A 391 14.23 -6.54 -9.65
CA VAL A 391 14.30 -5.22 -9.02
C VAL A 391 13.26 -4.29 -9.64
N VAL A 392 12.64 -3.49 -8.77
CA VAL A 392 11.76 -2.39 -9.15
C VAL A 392 12.29 -1.13 -8.48
N TRP A 393 12.32 -0.01 -9.20
CA TRP A 393 12.83 1.25 -8.67
C TRP A 393 12.12 2.45 -9.30
N SER A 394 12.21 3.60 -8.65
CA SER A 394 11.69 4.85 -9.16
C SER A 394 12.74 5.53 -10.07
N PHE A 395 12.29 6.02 -11.22
CA PHE A 395 13.10 6.79 -12.18
C PHE A 395 12.40 8.10 -12.53
N ARG A 396 13.14 9.21 -12.54
CA ARG A 396 12.65 10.52 -13.00
C ARG A 396 13.74 11.29 -13.73
N THR A 397 13.38 12.03 -14.75
CA THR A 397 14.28 12.93 -15.47
C THR A 397 13.63 14.28 -15.73
N TRP A 398 14.42 15.34 -15.62
CA TRP A 398 14.07 16.71 -16.00
C TRP A 398 14.88 17.20 -17.20
N ALA A 399 15.59 16.28 -17.87
CA ALA A 399 16.34 16.59 -19.07
C ALA A 399 15.38 16.78 -20.26
N GLY A 400 14.87 18.00 -20.40
CA GLY A 400 13.75 18.35 -21.25
C GLY A 400 12.49 18.56 -20.43
N THR A 401 11.41 17.85 -20.74
CA THR A 401 10.16 17.89 -19.98
C THR A 401 10.26 16.94 -18.77
N ASP A 402 9.69 17.33 -17.64
CA ASP A 402 9.60 16.49 -16.45
C ASP A 402 8.81 15.21 -16.76
N SER A 403 9.46 14.05 -16.60
CA SER A 403 8.84 12.75 -16.89
C SER A 403 7.82 12.31 -15.81
N GLY A 404 7.76 12.98 -14.66
CA GLY A 404 7.24 12.40 -13.43
C GLY A 404 8.08 11.22 -12.95
N SER A 405 7.92 10.81 -11.70
CA SER A 405 8.52 9.56 -11.20
C SER A 405 7.73 8.37 -11.73
N MET A 406 8.43 7.41 -12.32
CA MET A 406 7.84 6.20 -12.87
C MET A 406 8.56 4.96 -12.32
N LEU A 407 7.87 3.85 -12.18
CA LEU A 407 8.48 2.59 -11.77
C LEU A 407 9.07 1.87 -12.96
N MET A 408 10.31 1.46 -12.81
CA MET A 408 11.07 0.63 -13.75
C MET A 408 11.23 -0.77 -13.17
N LEU A 409 11.28 -1.77 -14.04
CA LEU A 409 11.40 -3.19 -13.72
C LEU A 409 12.53 -3.82 -14.52
N ALA A 410 13.30 -4.69 -13.88
CA ALA A 410 14.26 -5.56 -14.56
C ALA A 410 14.49 -6.87 -13.78
N GLU A 411 14.92 -7.90 -14.48
CA GLU A 411 15.54 -9.08 -13.87
C GLU A 411 16.99 -8.78 -13.52
N THR A 412 17.45 -9.21 -12.34
CA THR A 412 18.81 -9.00 -11.85
C THR A 412 19.48 -10.31 -11.48
N ASN A 413 20.81 -10.27 -11.35
CA ASN A 413 21.61 -11.41 -10.89
C ASN A 413 21.52 -11.54 -9.36
N PRO A 414 20.90 -12.59 -8.78
CA PRO A 414 20.79 -12.72 -7.33
C PRO A 414 22.14 -12.75 -6.59
N GLU A 415 23.21 -13.27 -7.24
CA GLU A 415 24.56 -13.28 -6.66
C GLU A 415 25.24 -11.89 -6.67
N ARG A 416 24.82 -11.04 -7.58
CA ARG A 416 25.32 -9.65 -7.74
C ARG A 416 24.14 -8.73 -8.08
N PRO A 417 23.25 -8.45 -7.11
CA PRO A 417 21.95 -7.83 -7.40
C PRO A 417 22.02 -6.38 -7.92
N TRP A 418 23.22 -5.77 -7.95
CA TRP A 418 23.47 -4.50 -8.64
C TRP A 418 23.74 -4.64 -10.15
N GLU A 419 23.80 -5.88 -10.70
CA GLU A 419 24.00 -6.15 -12.12
C GLU A 419 22.71 -6.68 -12.73
N LEU A 420 22.03 -5.86 -13.55
CA LEU A 420 20.83 -6.29 -14.23
C LEU A 420 21.15 -7.35 -15.30
N ILE A 421 20.25 -8.33 -15.45
CA ILE A 421 20.28 -9.34 -16.51
C ILE A 421 19.52 -8.84 -17.73
N THR A 422 18.42 -8.09 -17.52
CA THR A 422 17.61 -7.51 -18.58
C THR A 422 17.71 -6.00 -18.58
N TYR A 423 17.42 -5.38 -19.73
CA TYR A 423 17.29 -3.92 -19.78
C TYR A 423 16.03 -3.47 -19.04
N PRO A 424 16.07 -2.28 -18.39
CA PRO A 424 14.92 -1.71 -17.72
C PRO A 424 13.69 -1.62 -18.62
N LYS A 425 12.54 -1.98 -18.06
CA LYS A 425 11.23 -1.81 -18.69
C LYS A 425 10.39 -0.86 -17.85
N LEU A 426 9.57 -0.04 -18.49
CA LEU A 426 8.58 0.79 -17.81
C LEU A 426 7.49 -0.11 -17.25
N LEU A 427 7.37 -0.17 -15.90
CA LEU A 427 6.35 -0.94 -15.21
C LEU A 427 5.05 -0.13 -15.08
N CYS A 428 5.11 1.08 -14.55
CA CYS A 428 3.97 1.99 -14.49
C CYS A 428 4.41 3.46 -14.39
N ARG A 429 3.46 4.36 -14.68
CA ARG A 429 3.59 5.81 -14.56
C ARG A 429 2.51 6.35 -13.62
N PRO A 430 2.68 7.56 -13.07
CA PRO A 430 1.64 8.24 -12.31
C PRO A 430 0.53 8.74 -13.26
N GLU A 431 -0.37 7.85 -13.65
CA GLU A 431 -1.39 8.11 -14.67
C GLU A 431 -2.79 8.38 -14.12
N LEU A 432 -3.02 8.12 -12.83
CA LEU A 432 -4.32 8.33 -12.18
C LEU A 432 -4.31 9.59 -11.31
N GLY A 433 -5.46 10.22 -11.13
CA GLY A 433 -5.56 11.48 -10.38
C GLY A 433 -5.01 11.41 -8.95
N TRP A 434 -5.15 10.28 -8.27
CA TRP A 434 -4.61 10.09 -6.92
C TRP A 434 -3.07 9.96 -6.88
N GLU A 435 -2.42 9.66 -7.99
CA GLU A 435 -0.95 9.60 -8.09
C GLU A 435 -0.33 10.97 -8.42
N ASN A 436 -1.16 11.91 -8.89
CA ASN A 436 -0.76 13.23 -9.34
C ASN A 436 -1.16 14.35 -8.36
N ILE A 437 -1.54 13.99 -7.15
CA ILE A 437 -2.02 14.93 -6.16
C ILE A 437 -0.99 16.05 -5.96
N ASP A 438 -1.48 17.29 -5.96
CA ASP A 438 -0.68 18.49 -5.80
C ASP A 438 0.43 18.66 -6.86
N GLY A 439 0.29 17.97 -8.00
CA GLY A 439 1.19 18.05 -9.15
C GLY A 439 2.56 17.44 -8.94
N THR A 440 2.71 16.54 -7.98
CA THR A 440 3.98 15.82 -7.75
C THR A 440 4.26 14.80 -8.83
N ASP A 441 3.23 14.23 -9.46
CA ASP A 441 3.35 13.25 -10.56
C ASP A 441 4.31 12.12 -10.18
N ASN A 442 3.91 11.32 -9.20
CA ASN A 442 4.85 10.45 -8.51
C ASN A 442 4.36 9.01 -8.38
N ASN A 443 5.21 8.06 -8.80
CA ASN A 443 5.19 6.67 -8.37
C ASN A 443 6.58 6.32 -7.82
N GLU A 444 6.66 5.97 -6.54
CA GLU A 444 7.91 5.67 -5.84
C GLU A 444 7.71 4.65 -4.72
N GLY A 445 8.78 4.32 -3.97
CA GLY A 445 8.76 3.44 -2.81
C GLY A 445 8.11 2.07 -3.09
N PRO A 446 8.46 1.35 -4.18
CA PRO A 446 7.89 0.02 -4.42
C PRO A 446 8.38 -0.97 -3.37
N HIS A 447 7.48 -1.79 -2.81
CA HIS A 447 7.88 -2.89 -1.93
C HIS A 447 6.93 -4.09 -2.09
N PRO A 448 7.42 -5.33 -2.24
CA PRO A 448 6.61 -6.50 -2.57
C PRO A 448 6.08 -7.26 -1.35
N ILE A 449 4.89 -7.86 -1.50
CA ILE A 449 4.48 -9.07 -0.79
C ILE A 449 4.48 -10.21 -1.82
N VAL A 450 5.23 -11.27 -1.57
CA VAL A 450 5.25 -12.46 -2.41
C VAL A 450 4.50 -13.58 -1.71
N THR A 451 3.38 -14.01 -2.28
CA THR A 451 2.60 -15.16 -1.83
C THR A 451 2.88 -16.39 -2.72
N ALA A 452 2.22 -17.51 -2.45
CA ALA A 452 2.40 -18.70 -3.27
C ALA A 452 1.97 -18.52 -4.73
N ASP A 453 0.98 -17.68 -4.99
CA ASP A 453 0.34 -17.50 -6.29
C ASP A 453 0.41 -16.06 -6.85
N LYS A 454 0.67 -15.07 -6.02
CA LYS A 454 0.68 -13.65 -6.41
C LYS A 454 1.93 -12.91 -5.90
N VAL A 455 2.32 -11.90 -6.67
CA VAL A 455 3.18 -10.81 -6.21
C VAL A 455 2.31 -9.55 -6.12
N TYR A 456 2.24 -8.97 -4.92
CA TYR A 456 1.62 -7.69 -4.68
C TYR A 456 2.73 -6.65 -4.50
N MET A 457 2.93 -5.78 -5.47
CA MET A 457 3.90 -4.70 -5.42
C MET A 457 3.19 -3.42 -4.98
N ALA A 458 3.28 -3.11 -3.70
CA ALA A 458 2.81 -1.82 -3.21
C ALA A 458 3.77 -0.71 -3.66
N TYR A 459 3.26 0.48 -3.92
CA TYR A 459 4.04 1.65 -4.29
C TYR A 459 3.32 2.91 -3.85
N SER A 460 4.01 4.03 -3.79
CA SER A 460 3.41 5.28 -3.34
C SER A 460 3.18 6.27 -4.49
N GLY A 461 2.12 7.05 -4.35
CA GLY A 461 1.78 8.16 -5.21
C GLY A 461 1.60 9.46 -4.43
N GLY A 462 1.70 10.60 -5.10
CA GLY A 462 1.57 11.90 -4.48
C GLY A 462 2.86 12.40 -3.81
N ASN A 463 2.75 13.30 -2.85
CA ASN A 463 3.87 13.97 -2.20
C ASN A 463 4.30 13.25 -0.92
N ALA A 464 5.51 12.72 -0.87
CA ALA A 464 6.09 12.01 0.28
C ALA A 464 6.08 12.78 1.63
N ALA A 465 5.97 14.11 1.58
CA ALA A 465 5.85 14.98 2.74
C ALA A 465 4.50 15.71 2.79
N GLY A 466 3.48 15.18 2.12
CA GLY A 466 2.16 15.81 2.01
C GLY A 466 1.03 14.97 2.60
N ASP A 467 -0.05 15.64 2.98
CA ASP A 467 -1.25 15.01 3.56
C ASP A 467 -1.94 14.00 2.63
N THR A 468 -1.60 14.02 1.35
CA THR A 468 -2.24 13.25 0.28
C THR A 468 -1.34 12.14 -0.27
N TYR A 469 -0.23 11.82 0.39
CA TYR A 469 0.60 10.66 0.04
C TYR A 469 -0.19 9.37 0.26
N VAL A 470 -0.11 8.42 -0.67
CA VAL A 470 -0.97 7.24 -0.70
C VAL A 470 -0.19 6.00 -1.16
N VAL A 471 -0.72 4.81 -0.84
CA VAL A 471 -0.19 3.52 -1.34
C VAL A 471 -1.13 2.96 -2.40
N GLY A 472 -0.59 2.68 -3.58
CA GLY A 472 -1.21 1.91 -4.66
C GLY A 472 -0.70 0.48 -4.71
N MET A 473 -1.23 -0.32 -5.65
CA MET A 473 -0.87 -1.73 -5.79
C MET A 473 -0.77 -2.14 -7.27
N LEU A 474 0.30 -2.86 -7.59
CA LEU A 474 0.44 -3.65 -8.81
C LEU A 474 0.38 -5.14 -8.43
N THR A 475 -0.31 -5.95 -9.20
CA THR A 475 -0.47 -7.38 -8.90
C THR A 475 -0.13 -8.22 -10.12
N ALA A 476 0.66 -9.28 -9.94
CA ALA A 476 0.97 -10.25 -10.97
C ALA A 476 0.89 -11.68 -10.43
N ASP A 477 0.60 -12.66 -11.29
CA ASP A 477 0.70 -14.08 -10.93
C ASP A 477 2.16 -14.51 -10.85
N THR A 478 2.55 -15.29 -9.83
CA THR A 478 3.92 -15.80 -9.68
C THR A 478 4.34 -16.73 -10.83
N THR A 479 3.38 -17.26 -11.58
CA THR A 479 3.61 -18.11 -12.76
C THR A 479 3.72 -17.33 -14.08
N ALA A 480 3.44 -16.02 -14.06
CA ALA A 480 3.56 -15.16 -15.25
C ALA A 480 5.02 -14.78 -15.53
N ASP A 481 5.29 -14.19 -16.67
CA ASP A 481 6.59 -13.54 -16.92
C ASP A 481 6.63 -12.21 -16.15
N LEU A 482 7.17 -12.25 -14.93
CA LEU A 482 7.25 -11.07 -14.07
C LEU A 482 8.13 -9.96 -14.62
N ASN A 483 8.98 -10.25 -15.62
CA ASN A 483 9.75 -9.23 -16.32
C ASN A 483 8.97 -8.60 -17.50
N ASP A 484 7.74 -9.02 -17.76
CA ASP A 484 6.84 -8.38 -18.72
C ASP A 484 5.88 -7.42 -17.99
N PRO A 485 5.94 -6.09 -18.22
CA PRO A 485 5.00 -5.15 -17.63
C PRO A 485 3.52 -5.50 -17.89
N ALA A 486 3.20 -6.17 -19.01
CA ALA A 486 1.84 -6.60 -19.32
C ALA A 486 1.29 -7.70 -18.39
N SER A 487 2.16 -8.36 -17.60
CA SER A 487 1.77 -9.34 -16.59
C SER A 487 1.24 -8.68 -15.30
N TRP A 488 1.42 -7.36 -15.15
CA TRP A 488 1.07 -6.62 -13.96
C TRP A 488 -0.22 -5.83 -14.15
N VAL A 489 -1.12 -5.96 -13.18
CA VAL A 489 -2.38 -5.23 -13.12
C VAL A 489 -2.27 -4.12 -12.07
N LYS A 490 -2.51 -2.89 -12.48
CA LYS A 490 -2.48 -1.71 -11.61
C LYS A 490 -3.86 -1.46 -11.00
N SER A 491 -3.90 -1.19 -9.70
CA SER A 491 -5.15 -0.83 -9.02
C SER A 491 -5.67 0.54 -9.49
N GLN A 492 -6.99 0.64 -9.70
CA GLN A 492 -7.64 1.90 -10.09
C GLN A 492 -7.77 2.88 -8.91
N LYS A 493 -7.71 2.38 -7.68
CA LYS A 493 -7.85 3.14 -6.43
C LYS A 493 -6.76 2.75 -5.45
N PRO A 494 -6.40 3.62 -4.47
CA PRO A 494 -5.36 3.31 -3.49
C PRO A 494 -5.77 2.20 -2.52
N TYR A 495 -4.76 1.56 -1.92
CA TYR A 495 -4.88 0.54 -0.88
C TYR A 495 -4.71 1.12 0.53
N LEU A 496 -4.04 2.27 0.66
CA LEU A 496 -3.93 3.02 1.90
C LEU A 496 -3.86 4.51 1.54
N ALA A 497 -4.68 5.32 2.19
CA ALA A 497 -4.75 6.76 2.01
C ALA A 497 -5.05 7.46 3.33
N SER A 498 -4.98 8.78 3.35
CA SER A 498 -5.35 9.60 4.52
C SER A 498 -6.74 9.26 5.02
N ASP A 499 -6.86 9.15 6.34
CA ASP A 499 -8.10 8.82 7.06
C ASP A 499 -8.68 7.42 6.79
N PHE A 500 -8.00 6.53 6.05
CA PHE A 500 -8.34 5.10 6.03
C PHE A 500 -8.20 4.50 7.43
N VAL A 501 -7.23 5.00 8.18
CA VAL A 501 -7.20 4.89 9.63
C VAL A 501 -7.42 6.29 10.20
N PRO A 502 -8.47 6.51 11.01
CA PRO A 502 -8.83 7.84 11.49
C PRO A 502 -7.67 8.56 12.18
N GLY A 503 -7.34 9.76 11.70
CA GLY A 503 -6.28 10.60 12.24
C GLY A 503 -4.87 10.25 11.76
N GLU A 504 -4.73 9.43 10.73
CA GLU A 504 -3.47 9.17 10.03
C GLU A 504 -3.54 9.76 8.62
N LEU A 505 -2.59 10.61 8.30
CA LEU A 505 -2.55 11.39 7.07
C LEU A 505 -1.26 11.10 6.31
N GLY A 506 -1.32 11.18 4.98
CA GLY A 506 -0.16 11.06 4.11
C GLY A 506 0.59 9.73 4.29
N CYS A 507 -0.14 8.63 4.44
CA CYS A 507 0.45 7.30 4.66
C CYS A 507 1.02 6.75 3.38
N GLY A 508 2.34 6.49 3.35
CA GLY A 508 3.01 5.95 2.18
C GLY A 508 4.44 5.48 2.47
N HIS A 509 5.18 5.20 1.41
CA HIS A 509 6.52 4.63 1.38
C HIS A 509 6.62 3.44 2.34
N ASN A 510 5.90 2.41 1.99
CA ASN A 510 5.72 1.23 2.82
C ASN A 510 6.83 0.20 2.63
N GLY A 511 7.06 -0.59 3.70
CA GLY A 511 7.74 -1.87 3.65
C GLY A 511 6.85 -2.99 4.16
N PHE A 512 7.25 -4.23 3.94
CA PHE A 512 6.57 -5.39 4.52
C PHE A 512 7.58 -6.32 5.18
N PHE A 513 7.18 -6.92 6.28
CA PHE A 513 7.94 -8.00 6.92
C PHE A 513 7.01 -9.09 7.44
N GLU A 514 7.53 -10.29 7.54
CA GLU A 514 6.87 -11.44 8.15
C GLU A 514 7.46 -11.67 9.53
N ASP A 515 6.60 -11.88 10.53
CA ASP A 515 7.05 -12.21 11.87
C ASP A 515 7.31 -13.71 12.06
N GLU A 516 7.77 -14.10 13.25
CA GLU A 516 8.09 -15.49 13.60
C GLU A 516 6.87 -16.43 13.59
N PHE A 517 5.66 -15.90 13.38
CA PHE A 517 4.41 -16.67 13.31
C PHE A 517 3.82 -16.73 11.92
N GLY A 518 4.45 -16.08 10.94
CA GLY A 518 3.96 -15.98 9.57
C GLY A 518 2.93 -14.85 9.36
N ASP A 519 2.80 -13.93 10.32
CA ASP A 519 1.98 -12.74 10.17
C ASP A 519 2.76 -11.69 9.36
N ILE A 520 2.13 -11.15 8.32
CA ILE A 520 2.70 -10.06 7.51
C ILE A 520 2.28 -8.73 8.10
N TYR A 521 3.24 -7.83 8.23
CA TYR A 521 3.07 -6.45 8.70
C TYR A 521 3.51 -5.47 7.64
N ILE A 522 2.81 -4.35 7.53
CA ILE A 522 3.23 -3.18 6.77
C ILE A 522 3.92 -2.20 7.72
N THR A 523 5.05 -1.63 7.29
CA THR A 523 5.62 -0.40 7.81
C THR A 523 5.31 0.73 6.84
N TYR A 524 5.14 1.94 7.32
CA TYR A 524 4.90 3.13 6.48
C TYR A 524 5.24 4.38 7.28
N HIS A 525 5.45 5.50 6.60
CA HIS A 525 5.44 6.78 7.27
C HIS A 525 4.15 7.56 6.96
N GLY A 526 3.83 8.50 7.82
CA GLY A 526 2.68 9.40 7.71
C GLY A 526 2.79 10.53 8.74
N HIS A 527 1.68 11.20 9.04
CA HIS A 527 1.62 12.23 10.08
C HIS A 527 0.22 12.34 10.69
N LYS A 528 0.09 13.10 11.80
CA LYS A 528 -1.16 13.26 12.56
C LYS A 528 -1.82 14.61 12.36
N THR A 529 -1.11 15.59 11.86
CA THR A 529 -1.57 16.98 11.81
C THR A 529 -1.52 17.47 10.38
N LEU A 530 -2.64 17.95 9.89
CA LEU A 530 -2.78 18.49 8.56
C LEU A 530 -1.75 19.59 8.29
N GLY A 531 -1.07 19.53 7.15
CA GLY A 531 -0.02 20.47 6.75
C GLY A 531 1.33 20.25 7.47
N ASN A 532 1.47 19.20 8.28
CA ASN A 532 2.76 18.79 8.83
C ASN A 532 3.53 17.97 7.80
N SER A 533 4.84 18.16 7.71
CA SER A 533 5.75 17.44 6.83
C SER A 533 6.66 16.45 7.56
N ASP A 534 6.56 16.33 8.89
CA ASP A 534 7.32 15.35 9.66
C ASP A 534 6.81 13.95 9.31
N ARG A 535 7.66 13.09 8.78
CA ARG A 535 7.35 11.70 8.49
C ARG A 535 7.53 10.87 9.76
N ILE A 536 6.45 10.35 10.31
CA ILE A 536 6.44 9.51 11.52
C ILE A 536 5.97 8.10 11.18
N ASP A 537 6.57 7.10 11.81
CA ASP A 537 6.42 5.72 11.39
C ASP A 537 5.21 5.03 12.02
N GLY A 538 4.56 4.19 11.23
CA GLY A 538 3.50 3.29 11.63
C GLY A 538 3.83 1.83 11.26
N VAL A 539 3.27 0.91 12.04
CA VAL A 539 3.33 -0.53 11.79
C VAL A 539 1.95 -1.13 12.00
N ARG A 540 1.48 -1.97 11.08
CA ARG A 540 0.18 -2.64 11.15
C ARG A 540 0.25 -4.06 10.61
N ARG A 541 -0.61 -4.94 11.11
CA ARG A 541 -0.79 -6.26 10.49
C ARG A 541 -1.53 -6.10 9.16
N VAL A 542 -1.07 -6.82 8.15
CA VAL A 542 -1.75 -6.98 6.86
C VAL A 542 -2.78 -8.09 6.99
N HIS A 543 -4.04 -7.78 6.68
CA HIS A 543 -5.08 -8.79 6.58
C HIS A 543 -5.28 -9.17 5.11
N PHE A 544 -5.55 -10.45 4.82
CA PHE A 544 -5.90 -10.90 3.48
C PHE A 544 -7.39 -11.19 3.38
N ARG A 545 -8.05 -10.53 2.45
CA ARG A 545 -9.47 -10.71 2.14
C ARG A 545 -9.75 -12.09 1.54
N PRO A 546 -11.03 -12.52 1.42
CA PRO A 546 -11.37 -13.82 0.82
C PRO A 546 -10.86 -14.03 -0.61
N ASP A 547 -10.67 -12.97 -1.38
CA ASP A 547 -10.10 -12.99 -2.73
C ASP A 547 -8.56 -13.00 -2.77
N GLY A 548 -7.92 -13.01 -1.60
CA GLY A 548 -6.47 -12.99 -1.44
C GLY A 548 -5.85 -11.59 -1.50
N SER A 549 -6.62 -10.53 -1.73
CA SER A 549 -6.08 -9.16 -1.76
C SER A 549 -5.69 -8.66 -0.35
N PRO A 550 -4.57 -7.92 -0.21
CA PRO A 550 -4.16 -7.38 1.08
C PRO A 550 -5.00 -6.17 1.50
N LEU A 551 -5.37 -6.11 2.77
CA LEU A 551 -5.96 -4.97 3.45
C LEU A 551 -4.87 -4.33 4.34
N LEU A 552 -4.49 -3.08 4.06
CA LEU A 552 -3.32 -2.43 4.65
C LEU A 552 -3.65 -1.52 5.86
N TYR A 553 -4.93 -1.34 6.18
CA TYR A 553 -5.39 -0.39 7.19
C TYR A 553 -6.15 -1.02 8.37
N MET A 554 -5.97 -2.33 8.61
CA MET A 554 -6.52 -2.99 9.79
C MET A 554 -5.81 -2.51 11.06
N THR A 555 -6.57 -1.95 11.99
CA THR A 555 -6.03 -1.54 13.30
C THR A 555 -5.89 -2.74 14.25
N ASP A 556 -5.10 -2.59 15.31
CA ASP A 556 -4.93 -3.63 16.32
C ASP A 556 -6.28 -3.99 16.98
N GLU A 557 -7.17 -3.00 17.19
CA GLU A 557 -8.51 -3.22 17.75
C GLU A 557 -9.46 -3.92 16.78
N GLN A 558 -9.27 -3.75 15.47
CA GLN A 558 -10.01 -4.50 14.46
C GLN A 558 -9.48 -5.94 14.34
N ASP A 559 -8.16 -6.13 14.45
CA ASP A 559 -7.54 -7.46 14.38
C ASP A 559 -7.92 -8.33 15.58
N LEU A 560 -7.75 -7.81 16.80
CA LEU A 560 -8.17 -8.46 18.04
C LEU A 560 -8.44 -7.37 19.11
N PRO A 561 -9.70 -7.11 19.48
CA PRO A 561 -10.01 -6.18 20.54
C PRO A 561 -9.35 -6.56 21.87
N ALA A 562 -8.82 -5.57 22.61
CA ALA A 562 -8.20 -5.81 23.91
C ALA A 562 -9.13 -6.54 24.90
N ALA A 563 -10.43 -6.33 24.80
CA ALA A 563 -11.44 -7.01 25.60
C ALA A 563 -11.60 -8.52 25.31
N MET A 564 -11.03 -9.02 24.19
CA MET A 564 -11.10 -10.42 23.77
C MET A 564 -9.75 -11.16 23.87
N GLU A 565 -8.71 -10.52 24.42
CA GLU A 565 -7.39 -11.13 24.56
C GLU A 565 -7.35 -12.23 25.63
N ASP A 566 -8.06 -12.03 26.76
CA ASP A 566 -8.05 -12.98 27.86
C ASP A 566 -9.07 -14.10 27.58
N VAL A 567 -8.60 -15.34 27.68
CA VAL A 567 -9.37 -16.56 27.38
C VAL A 567 -9.16 -17.63 28.44
N GLU A 568 -10.06 -18.61 28.48
CA GLU A 568 -9.96 -19.73 29.41
C GLU A 568 -10.23 -21.06 28.68
N ILE A 569 -9.63 -22.13 29.17
CA ILE A 569 -9.87 -23.50 28.69
C ILE A 569 -9.95 -24.48 29.86
N ASP A 570 -10.86 -25.46 29.76
CA ASP A 570 -10.90 -26.57 30.68
C ASP A 570 -9.82 -27.61 30.35
N VAL A 571 -8.95 -27.91 31.30
CA VAL A 571 -7.91 -28.92 31.19
C VAL A 571 -8.33 -30.18 31.97
N ILE A 572 -8.50 -31.29 31.26
CA ILE A 572 -8.88 -32.58 31.84
C ILE A 572 -7.61 -33.43 31.96
N VAL A 573 -7.11 -33.62 33.19
CA VAL A 573 -5.99 -34.52 33.47
C VAL A 573 -6.56 -35.94 33.65
N PRO A 574 -6.23 -36.90 32.78
CA PRO A 574 -6.79 -38.24 32.84
C PRO A 574 -6.22 -39.08 33.99
N ALA A 575 -6.98 -40.05 34.48
CA ALA A 575 -6.43 -41.09 35.34
C ALA A 575 -5.35 -41.91 34.62
N LYS A 576 -4.30 -42.29 35.35
CA LYS A 576 -3.18 -43.09 34.81
C LYS A 576 -3.61 -44.51 34.42
#